data_5da5d6f5d115e3e20ced3ab8d76a4458
#
_entry.id   5da5d6f5d115e3e20ced3ab8d76a4458
#
_cell.length_a   1.000
_cell.length_b   1.000
_cell.length_c   1.000
_cell.angle_alpha   90.00
_cell.angle_beta   90.00
_cell.angle_gamma   90.00
#
_symmetry.space_group_name_H-M   'P 1'
#
loop_
_entity.id
_entity.type
_entity.pdbx_description
1 polymer ?
#
loop_
_entity_poly.entity_id
_entity_poly.type
_entity_poly.pdbx_seq_one_letter_code
_entity_poly.pdbx_strand_id
1 'polypeptide(L)'
;MKVLTRTLFTVVLLVCVAQGCSEPASAPEEELRAWVARGIDAAENKERRKLMGMVATAYVDARGNERDDIEGLLRVYFLRQNNITLLPKIEEITIYDETAGKIVMTVGMAGTNDGVLGFSADAYRFALELEKDANEWQLISARWGELGDELR
;
A
#
# COMPACT_ATOMS: atom_id res chain seq x y z
N MET A 1 -17.13 -57.01 28.37
CA MET A 1 -17.44 -55.58 28.46
C MET A 1 -16.20 -54.73 28.80
N LYS A 2 -15.03 -55.04 28.26
CA LYS A 2 -13.77 -54.32 28.54
C LYS A 2 -12.97 -53.92 27.26
N VAL A 3 -13.52 -54.11 26.10
CA VAL A 3 -12.84 -53.85 24.80
C VAL A 3 -13.41 -52.62 24.05
N LEU A 4 -14.59 -52.16 24.44
CA LEU A 4 -15.26 -51.05 23.73
C LEU A 4 -14.82 -49.63 24.18
N THR A 5 -14.14 -49.54 25.32
CA THR A 5 -13.75 -48.24 25.90
C THR A 5 -12.38 -47.74 25.41
N ARG A 6 -11.62 -48.61 24.74
CA ARG A 6 -10.22 -48.28 24.29
C ARG A 6 -10.15 -47.69 22.89
N THR A 7 -11.20 -47.85 22.08
CA THR A 7 -11.20 -47.37 20.69
C THR A 7 -11.76 -45.96 20.56
N LEU A 8 -12.45 -45.44 21.58
CA LEU A 8 -13.02 -44.09 21.54
C LEU A 8 -12.01 -42.99 21.92
N PHE A 9 -10.89 -43.38 22.56
CA PHE A 9 -9.87 -42.41 23.01
C PHE A 9 -8.81 -42.10 21.95
N THR A 10 -8.73 -42.89 20.87
CA THR A 10 -7.68 -42.74 19.83
C THR A 10 -8.13 -41.86 18.66
N VAL A 11 -9.46 -41.58 18.54
CA VAL A 11 -9.99 -40.75 17.43
C VAL A 11 -10.03 -39.26 17.76
N VAL A 12 -9.92 -38.86 19.04
CA VAL A 12 -9.98 -37.44 19.45
C VAL A 12 -8.61 -36.72 19.32
N LEU A 13 -7.52 -37.45 19.07
CA LEU A 13 -6.15 -36.86 19.05
C LEU A 13 -5.65 -36.49 17.62
N LEU A 14 -6.47 -36.55 16.60
CA LEU A 14 -6.01 -36.33 15.21
C LEU A 14 -6.67 -35.12 14.50
N VAL A 15 -7.25 -34.17 15.22
CA VAL A 15 -7.91 -32.99 14.63
C VAL A 15 -7.25 -31.65 15.02
N CYS A 16 -6.04 -31.65 15.51
CA CYS A 16 -5.37 -30.41 15.94
C CYS A 16 -4.08 -30.12 15.19
N VAL A 17 -4.02 -30.14 13.85
CA VAL A 17 -2.89 -29.58 13.11
C VAL A 17 -3.33 -29.09 11.74
N ALA A 18 -4.00 -27.95 11.69
CA ALA A 18 -3.98 -27.06 10.51
C ALA A 18 -4.47 -25.66 10.90
N GLN A 19 -3.92 -25.08 11.96
CA GLN A 19 -3.91 -23.62 12.08
C GLN A 19 -2.60 -23.18 11.47
N GLY A 20 -2.63 -22.80 10.19
CA GLY A 20 -1.58 -22.05 9.60
C GLY A 20 -1.38 -20.78 10.44
N CYS A 21 -0.31 -20.74 11.23
CA CYS A 21 0.13 -19.54 11.90
C CYS A 21 0.62 -18.57 10.82
N SER A 22 -0.28 -17.73 10.29
CA SER A 22 0.18 -16.44 9.84
C SER A 22 0.56 -15.68 11.11
N GLU A 23 1.82 -15.34 11.26
CA GLU A 23 2.25 -14.44 12.32
C GLU A 23 1.36 -13.19 12.28
N PRO A 24 0.82 -12.73 13.41
CA PRO A 24 0.07 -11.48 13.44
C PRO A 24 1.01 -10.36 12.97
N ALA A 25 0.49 -9.50 12.07
CA ALA A 25 1.24 -8.33 11.62
C ALA A 25 1.69 -7.51 12.81
N SER A 26 2.93 -6.97 12.77
CA SER A 26 3.41 -6.05 13.81
C SER A 26 2.58 -4.75 13.80
N ALA A 27 2.50 -4.05 14.93
CA ALA A 27 1.79 -2.78 14.99
C ALA A 27 2.25 -1.77 13.92
N PRO A 28 3.57 -1.56 13.65
CA PRO A 28 4.04 -0.73 12.54
C PRO A 28 3.57 -1.21 11.15
N GLU A 29 3.50 -2.52 10.92
CA GLU A 29 3.01 -3.05 9.65
C GLU A 29 1.52 -2.74 9.42
N GLU A 30 0.70 -2.89 10.46
CA GLU A 30 -0.73 -2.53 10.40
C GLU A 30 -0.92 -1.03 10.15
N GLU A 31 -0.11 -0.20 10.80
CA GLU A 31 -0.12 1.25 10.59
C GLU A 31 0.24 1.63 9.14
N LEU A 32 1.24 0.96 8.54
CA LEU A 32 1.62 1.17 7.15
C LEU A 32 0.54 0.71 6.17
N ARG A 33 -0.14 -0.40 6.45
CA ARG A 33 -1.32 -0.84 5.66
C ARG A 33 -2.45 0.19 5.74
N ALA A 34 -2.73 0.72 6.93
CA ALA A 34 -3.71 1.78 7.12
C ALA A 34 -3.30 3.09 6.43
N TRP A 35 -2.00 3.41 6.41
CA TRP A 35 -1.46 4.55 5.68
C TRP A 35 -1.74 4.43 4.17
N VAL A 36 -1.46 3.26 3.57
CA VAL A 36 -1.81 3.00 2.15
C VAL A 36 -3.30 3.19 1.91
N ALA A 37 -4.15 2.60 2.75
CA ALA A 37 -5.60 2.71 2.58
C ALA A 37 -6.09 4.16 2.61
N ARG A 38 -5.56 4.99 3.53
CA ARG A 38 -5.86 6.44 3.57
C ARG A 38 -5.38 7.18 2.32
N GLY A 39 -4.20 6.82 1.80
CA GLY A 39 -3.66 7.41 0.57
C GLY A 39 -4.51 7.08 -0.65
N ILE A 40 -4.97 5.84 -0.78
CA ILE A 40 -5.88 5.41 -1.85
C ILE A 40 -7.21 6.17 -1.78
N ASP A 41 -7.85 6.20 -0.61
CA ASP A 41 -9.10 6.93 -0.40
C ASP A 41 -8.96 8.42 -0.77
N ALA A 42 -7.89 9.06 -0.28
CA ALA A 42 -7.62 10.45 -0.59
C ALA A 42 -7.37 10.72 -2.08
N ALA A 43 -6.72 9.79 -2.78
CA ALA A 43 -6.44 9.91 -4.22
C ALA A 43 -7.72 9.73 -5.06
N GLU A 44 -8.56 8.74 -4.75
CA GLU A 44 -9.84 8.52 -5.44
C GLU A 44 -10.79 9.71 -5.25
N ASN A 45 -10.79 10.33 -4.07
CA ASN A 45 -11.57 11.52 -3.76
C ASN A 45 -10.88 12.84 -4.18
N LYS A 46 -9.70 12.77 -4.82
CA LYS A 46 -8.91 13.93 -5.27
C LYS A 46 -8.57 14.91 -4.14
N GLU A 47 -8.40 14.41 -2.94
CA GLU A 47 -8.10 15.17 -1.74
C GLU A 47 -6.62 15.52 -1.64
N ARG A 48 -6.14 16.35 -2.55
CA ARG A 48 -4.73 16.73 -2.70
C ARG A 48 -4.09 17.15 -1.38
N ARG A 49 -4.78 17.95 -0.54
CA ARG A 49 -4.23 18.37 0.75
C ARG A 49 -3.95 17.20 1.69
N LYS A 50 -4.86 16.20 1.71
CA LYS A 50 -4.65 14.99 2.54
C LYS A 50 -3.44 14.21 2.05
N LEU A 51 -3.32 14.01 0.73
CA LEU A 51 -2.14 13.34 0.14
C LEU A 51 -0.85 14.08 0.47
N MET A 52 -0.83 15.41 0.28
CA MET A 52 0.36 16.22 0.60
C MET A 52 0.68 16.24 2.10
N GLY A 53 -0.33 16.06 2.98
CA GLY A 53 -0.11 15.83 4.41
C GLY A 53 0.60 14.52 4.74
N MET A 54 0.59 13.55 3.82
CA MET A 54 1.26 12.24 3.97
C MET A 54 2.68 12.23 3.40
N VAL A 55 3.12 13.32 2.77
CA VAL A 55 4.45 13.48 2.17
C VAL A 55 5.29 14.41 3.03
N ALA A 56 6.47 13.96 3.42
CA ALA A 56 7.40 14.73 4.24
C ALA A 56 7.83 16.04 3.54
N THR A 57 8.13 17.07 4.32
CA THR A 57 8.61 18.34 3.77
C THR A 57 9.94 18.17 3.04
N ALA A 58 10.79 17.26 3.51
CA ALA A 58 12.12 16.96 2.93
C ALA A 58 12.07 15.82 1.90
N TYR A 59 10.88 15.48 1.37
CA TYR A 59 10.73 14.42 0.37
C TYR A 59 11.56 14.69 -0.89
N VAL A 60 12.26 13.64 -1.36
CA VAL A 60 12.90 13.61 -2.67
C VAL A 60 12.78 12.20 -3.24
N ASP A 61 12.27 12.05 -4.46
CA ASP A 61 12.22 10.75 -5.13
C ASP A 61 13.50 10.41 -5.90
N ALA A 62 13.58 9.20 -6.44
CA ALA A 62 14.75 8.75 -7.19
C ALA A 62 14.96 9.50 -8.53
N ARG A 63 13.99 10.26 -9.00
CA ARG A 63 14.06 11.11 -10.20
C ARG A 63 14.46 12.55 -9.86
N GLY A 64 14.60 12.85 -8.56
CA GLY A 64 14.92 14.18 -8.07
C GLY A 64 13.70 15.10 -7.93
N ASN A 65 12.48 14.55 -8.03
CA ASN A 65 11.29 15.36 -7.75
C ASN A 65 11.18 15.61 -6.24
N GLU A 66 10.97 16.86 -5.89
CA GLU A 66 10.69 17.29 -4.54
C GLU A 66 9.17 17.28 -4.25
N ARG A 67 8.81 17.56 -3.01
CA ARG A 67 7.42 17.57 -2.55
C ARG A 67 6.51 18.47 -3.42
N ASP A 68 6.99 19.64 -3.81
CA ASP A 68 6.21 20.60 -4.62
C ASP A 68 6.01 20.10 -6.06
N ASP A 69 6.95 19.33 -6.61
CA ASP A 69 6.81 18.70 -7.92
C ASP A 69 5.72 17.63 -7.88
N ILE A 70 5.69 16.81 -6.81
CA ILE A 70 4.63 15.82 -6.60
C ILE A 70 3.26 16.50 -6.47
N GLU A 71 3.17 17.62 -5.76
CA GLU A 71 1.92 18.40 -5.69
C GLU A 71 1.48 18.90 -7.07
N GLY A 72 2.42 19.34 -7.88
CA GLY A 72 2.18 19.74 -9.27
C GLY A 72 1.65 18.59 -10.14
N LEU A 73 2.28 17.42 -10.04
CA LEU A 73 1.85 16.20 -10.76
C LEU A 73 0.43 15.77 -10.35
N LEU A 74 0.14 15.73 -9.06
CA LEU A 74 -1.20 15.41 -8.55
C LEU A 74 -2.26 16.39 -9.05
N ARG A 75 -1.94 17.69 -9.05
CA ARG A 75 -2.85 18.73 -9.58
C ARG A 75 -3.20 18.48 -11.03
N VAL A 76 -2.21 18.22 -11.88
CA VAL A 76 -2.42 17.96 -13.31
C VAL A 76 -3.23 16.69 -13.52
N TYR A 77 -2.88 15.61 -12.78
CA TYR A 77 -3.60 14.35 -12.87
C TYR A 77 -5.06 14.48 -12.46
N PHE A 78 -5.35 15.12 -11.34
CA PHE A 78 -6.71 15.31 -10.84
C PHE A 78 -7.58 16.21 -11.73
N LEU A 79 -6.96 17.15 -12.44
CA LEU A 79 -7.68 17.98 -13.41
C LEU A 79 -8.03 17.23 -14.69
N ARG A 80 -7.23 16.24 -15.09
CA ARG A 80 -7.44 15.47 -16.32
C ARG A 80 -8.44 14.33 -16.18
N GLN A 81 -8.62 13.81 -14.97
CA GLN A 81 -9.49 12.67 -14.71
C GLN A 81 -10.81 13.13 -14.09
N ASN A 82 -11.95 12.70 -14.64
CA ASN A 82 -13.27 12.95 -14.04
C ASN A 82 -13.46 12.04 -12.80
N ASN A 83 -13.17 10.75 -12.95
CA ASN A 83 -13.17 9.77 -11.87
C ASN A 83 -11.84 9.04 -11.85
N ILE A 84 -11.43 8.60 -10.67
CA ILE A 84 -10.21 7.82 -10.42
C ILE A 84 -10.62 6.59 -9.63
N THR A 85 -10.19 5.41 -10.08
CA THR A 85 -10.30 4.16 -9.35
C THR A 85 -8.92 3.55 -9.25
N LEU A 86 -8.52 3.18 -8.04
CA LEU A 86 -7.22 2.61 -7.73
C LEU A 86 -7.38 1.18 -7.22
N LEU A 87 -6.56 0.28 -7.71
CA LEU A 87 -6.50 -1.13 -7.30
C LEU A 87 -5.13 -1.42 -6.70
N PRO A 88 -4.94 -1.15 -5.41
CA PRO A 88 -3.67 -1.38 -4.74
C PRO A 88 -3.46 -2.86 -4.45
N LYS A 89 -2.24 -3.34 -4.64
CA LYS A 89 -1.75 -4.64 -4.19
C LYS A 89 -0.43 -4.44 -3.48
N ILE A 90 -0.43 -4.53 -2.16
CA ILE A 90 0.80 -4.54 -1.36
C ILE A 90 1.51 -5.87 -1.62
N GLU A 91 2.75 -5.80 -2.09
CA GLU A 91 3.61 -6.96 -2.36
C GLU A 91 4.45 -7.30 -1.14
N GLU A 92 5.01 -6.27 -0.49
CA GLU A 92 5.92 -6.41 0.63
C GLU A 92 5.83 -5.20 1.55
N ILE A 93 5.90 -5.41 2.86
CA ILE A 93 6.17 -4.39 3.86
C ILE A 93 7.41 -4.84 4.63
N THR A 94 8.42 -4.01 4.65
CA THR A 94 9.63 -4.21 5.44
C THR A 94 9.65 -3.19 6.56
N ILE A 95 9.72 -3.63 7.82
CA ILE A 95 9.87 -2.79 8.99
C ILE A 95 11.34 -2.77 9.34
N TYR A 96 11.97 -1.60 9.31
CA TYR A 96 13.37 -1.42 9.71
C TYR A 96 13.47 -1.25 11.23
N ASP A 97 12.55 -0.45 11.79
CA ASP A 97 12.35 -0.24 13.22
C ASP A 97 10.94 0.32 13.50
N GLU A 98 10.67 0.77 14.71
CA GLU A 98 9.35 1.30 15.10
C GLU A 98 8.95 2.59 14.36
N THR A 99 9.93 3.25 13.72
CA THR A 99 9.77 4.58 13.10
C THR A 99 10.12 4.62 11.63
N ALA A 100 10.67 3.54 11.06
CA ALA A 100 11.09 3.48 9.67
C ALA A 100 10.66 2.19 8.98
N GLY A 101 10.21 2.28 7.74
CA GLY A 101 9.76 1.13 6.97
C GLY A 101 9.65 1.42 5.47
N LYS A 102 9.46 0.34 4.74
CA LYS A 102 9.34 0.34 3.28
C LYS A 102 8.12 -0.44 2.85
N ILE A 103 7.44 0.08 1.85
CA ILE A 103 6.32 -0.60 1.18
C ILE A 103 6.67 -0.81 -0.29
N VAL A 104 6.52 -2.04 -0.78
CA VAL A 104 6.50 -2.33 -2.21
C VAL A 104 5.08 -2.68 -2.60
N MET A 105 4.54 -2.00 -3.59
CA MET A 105 3.16 -2.20 -4.02
C MET A 105 2.99 -1.95 -5.52
N THR A 106 2.02 -2.63 -6.11
CA THR A 106 1.50 -2.34 -7.44
C THR A 106 0.15 -1.64 -7.31
N VAL A 107 -0.08 -0.63 -8.12
CA VAL A 107 -1.37 0.09 -8.19
C VAL A 107 -1.85 0.08 -9.63
N GLY A 108 -2.94 -0.63 -9.88
CA GLY A 108 -3.72 -0.43 -11.10
C GLY A 108 -4.50 0.87 -10.98
N MET A 109 -4.47 1.68 -12.04
CA MET A 109 -5.16 2.96 -12.11
C MET A 109 -6.15 2.94 -13.26
N ALA A 110 -7.40 3.25 -12.99
CA ALA A 110 -8.41 3.47 -14.03
C ALA A 110 -9.02 4.86 -13.84
N GLY A 111 -9.19 5.58 -14.94
CA GLY A 111 -9.76 6.91 -14.92
C GLY A 111 -10.68 7.15 -16.10
N THR A 112 -11.71 7.98 -15.92
CA THR A 112 -12.52 8.52 -16.98
C THR A 112 -12.11 9.96 -17.25
N ASN A 113 -11.99 10.32 -18.52
CA ASN A 113 -11.62 11.67 -18.97
C ASN A 113 -12.46 12.08 -20.20
N ASP A 114 -12.38 13.34 -20.56
CA ASP A 114 -13.12 13.90 -21.72
C ASP A 114 -12.42 13.66 -23.08
N GLY A 115 -11.38 12.79 -23.10
CA GLY A 115 -10.66 12.41 -24.32
C GLY A 115 -11.48 11.52 -25.25
N VAL A 116 -10.95 11.29 -26.46
CA VAL A 116 -11.63 10.53 -27.54
C VAL A 116 -12.06 9.12 -27.09
N LEU A 117 -11.30 8.47 -26.22
CA LEU A 117 -11.64 7.15 -25.65
C LEU A 117 -12.43 7.26 -24.34
N GLY A 118 -12.44 8.44 -23.69
CA GLY A 118 -13.15 8.68 -22.42
C GLY A 118 -12.63 7.88 -21.22
N PHE A 119 -11.54 7.11 -21.38
CA PHE A 119 -11.04 6.16 -20.41
C PHE A 119 -9.52 6.02 -20.52
N SER A 120 -8.85 5.85 -19.37
CA SER A 120 -7.44 5.47 -19.27
C SER A 120 -7.27 4.35 -18.25
N ALA A 121 -6.35 3.42 -18.49
CA ALA A 121 -5.96 2.38 -17.57
C ALA A 121 -4.45 2.17 -17.65
N ASP A 122 -3.80 2.26 -16.50
CA ASP A 122 -2.37 2.10 -16.32
C ASP A 122 -2.08 1.26 -15.07
N ALA A 123 -0.89 0.71 -14.97
CA ALA A 123 -0.45 0.03 -13.75
C ALA A 123 0.99 0.43 -13.45
N TYR A 124 1.23 0.80 -12.20
CA TYR A 124 2.52 1.24 -11.71
C TYR A 124 2.97 0.40 -10.52
N ARG A 125 4.25 0.17 -10.44
CA ARG A 125 4.89 -0.39 -9.26
C ARG A 125 5.62 0.70 -8.50
N PHE A 126 5.49 0.68 -7.17
CA PHE A 126 6.07 1.66 -6.26
C PHE A 126 6.92 0.95 -5.21
N ALA A 127 8.06 1.55 -4.88
CA ALA A 127 8.80 1.27 -3.66
C ALA A 127 8.88 2.57 -2.86
N LEU A 128 8.19 2.59 -1.72
CA LEU A 128 7.97 3.77 -0.89
C LEU A 128 8.79 3.62 0.40
N GLU A 129 9.60 4.62 0.73
CA GLU A 129 10.32 4.70 2.00
C GLU A 129 9.57 5.67 2.92
N LEU A 130 9.32 5.25 4.15
CA LEU A 130 8.51 5.99 5.11
C LEU A 130 9.24 6.10 6.44
N GLU A 131 9.07 7.26 7.08
CA GLU A 131 9.51 7.50 8.45
C GLU A 131 8.38 8.14 9.26
N LYS A 132 8.39 7.94 10.59
CA LYS A 132 7.46 8.62 11.49
C LYS A 132 8.00 10.01 11.85
N ASP A 133 7.17 11.01 11.64
CA ASP A 133 7.33 12.35 12.20
C ASP A 133 6.16 12.62 13.15
N ALA A 134 6.45 13.03 14.39
CA ALA A 134 5.43 13.28 15.43
C ALA A 134 4.39 12.15 15.53
N ASN A 135 4.84 10.88 15.43
CA ASN A 135 4.03 9.66 15.49
C ASN A 135 3.10 9.40 14.28
N GLU A 136 3.28 10.14 13.18
CA GLU A 136 2.59 9.92 11.92
C GLU A 136 3.57 9.47 10.83
N TRP A 137 3.19 8.44 10.06
CA TRP A 137 3.99 7.98 8.93
C TRP A 137 3.98 8.99 7.79
N GLN A 138 5.18 9.39 7.33
CA GLN A 138 5.42 10.31 6.24
C GLN A 138 6.22 9.64 5.15
N LEU A 139 5.85 9.84 3.90
CA LEU A 139 6.63 9.42 2.74
C LEU A 139 7.87 10.31 2.60
N ILE A 140 9.06 9.73 2.71
CA ILE A 140 10.33 10.47 2.60
C ILE A 140 10.99 10.30 1.24
N SER A 141 10.74 9.17 0.56
CA SER A 141 11.26 8.93 -0.78
C SER A 141 10.43 7.86 -1.50
N ALA A 142 10.50 7.86 -2.83
CA ALA A 142 9.86 6.85 -3.66
C ALA A 142 10.71 6.50 -4.88
N ARG A 143 10.54 5.26 -5.36
CA ARG A 143 10.90 4.83 -6.70
C ARG A 143 9.67 4.25 -7.34
N TRP A 144 9.43 4.57 -8.58
CA TRP A 144 8.24 4.11 -9.28
C TRP A 144 8.46 4.01 -10.79
N GLY A 145 7.68 3.17 -11.44
CA GLY A 145 7.70 2.94 -12.87
C GLY A 145 6.44 2.22 -13.33
N GLU A 146 6.20 2.20 -14.63
CA GLU A 146 5.15 1.37 -15.21
C GLU A 146 5.42 -0.11 -14.89
N LEU A 147 4.37 -0.92 -14.84
CA LEU A 147 4.50 -2.33 -14.51
C LEU A 147 5.32 -3.05 -15.60
N GLY A 148 6.46 -3.60 -15.20
CA GLY A 148 7.43 -4.23 -16.10
C GLY A 148 8.70 -3.40 -16.36
N ASP A 149 8.70 -2.12 -16.01
CA ASP A 149 9.85 -1.24 -16.10
C ASP A 149 10.70 -1.23 -14.82
N GLU A 150 11.93 -0.76 -14.93
CA GLU A 150 12.78 -0.52 -13.76
C GLU A 150 12.22 0.62 -12.91
N LEU A 151 12.25 0.43 -11.59
CA LEU A 151 11.89 1.47 -10.63
C LEU A 151 12.96 2.57 -10.60
N ARG A 152 12.60 3.79 -10.86
CA ARG A 152 13.45 4.98 -10.86
C ARG A 152 12.87 6.05 -9.96
#